data_5514098d6ebd60cd8cf2c11871dfe612
#
_entry.id   5514098d6ebd60cd8cf2c11871dfe612
#
_cell.length_a   1.000
_cell.length_b   1.000
_cell.length_c   1.000
_cell.angle_alpha   90.00
_cell.angle_beta   90.00
_cell.angle_gamma   90.00
#
_symmetry.space_group_name_H-M   'P 1'
#
loop_
_entity.id
_entity.type
_entity.pdbx_description
1 polymer ?
#
loop_
_entity_poly.entity_id
_entity_poly.type
_entity_poly.pdbx_seq_one_letter_code
_entity_poly.pdbx_strand_id
1 'polypeptide(L)'
;TASRWQPHRYSGWTQKWSAERPDAWRSQPEGLLARYNRVEGIALGWRLPQRYNAHQGLAHFGELTYGLDSEQWRYQAGGELFTFYGPPHVGAHLAAIGAEFHDLTDTQDGWLLSEEENSLSAALLRRDYFDHYRRTGGSLYTAHNIGGVLQLTGRYVRDQYESIGQIADWSLFGDRWGDDAFAPNPQIEEGTIASLRLDVQLD
;
A
#
# COMPACT_ATOMS: atom_id res chain seq x y z
N THR A 1 -22.13 35.26 5.60
CA THR A 1 -20.65 35.16 5.56
C THR A 1 -20.33 33.71 5.37
N ALA A 2 -20.00 33.30 4.14
CA ALA A 2 -19.56 31.96 3.85
C ALA A 2 -18.29 31.68 4.66
N SER A 3 -18.33 30.68 5.56
CA SER A 3 -17.16 30.26 6.28
C SER A 3 -16.15 29.74 5.25
N ARG A 4 -15.03 30.46 5.15
CA ARG A 4 -13.95 30.12 4.22
C ARG A 4 -13.46 28.72 4.60
N TRP A 5 -13.71 27.75 3.71
CA TRP A 5 -13.20 26.40 3.88
C TRP A 5 -11.70 26.44 4.15
N GLN A 6 -11.27 25.82 5.24
CA GLN A 6 -9.85 25.75 5.61
C GLN A 6 -9.38 24.31 5.47
N PRO A 7 -8.58 23.98 4.45
CA PRO A 7 -8.05 22.62 4.22
C PRO A 7 -7.34 22.02 5.44
N HIS A 8 -6.71 22.86 6.24
CA HIS A 8 -5.95 22.45 7.43
C HIS A 8 -6.79 21.82 8.55
N ARG A 9 -8.10 22.07 8.60
CA ARG A 9 -8.96 21.42 9.61
C ARG A 9 -9.26 19.96 9.30
N TYR A 10 -9.14 19.55 8.04
CA TYR A 10 -9.41 18.19 7.60
C TYR A 10 -8.15 17.35 7.43
N SER A 11 -6.97 17.97 7.35
CA SER A 11 -5.71 17.25 7.11
C SER A 11 -5.35 16.26 8.22
N GLY A 12 -5.55 16.61 9.49
CA GLY A 12 -5.32 15.72 10.62
C GLY A 12 -6.24 14.49 10.63
N TRP A 13 -7.48 14.69 10.21
CA TRP A 13 -8.49 13.64 10.12
C TRP A 13 -8.23 12.67 8.98
N THR A 14 -7.91 13.20 7.81
CA THR A 14 -7.59 12.38 6.64
C THR A 14 -6.31 11.59 6.86
N GLN A 15 -5.33 12.14 7.58
CA GLN A 15 -4.10 11.46 7.90
C GLN A 15 -4.34 10.32 8.91
N LYS A 16 -5.12 10.56 9.98
CA LYS A 16 -5.52 9.51 10.94
C LYS A 16 -6.33 8.42 10.23
N TRP A 17 -7.33 8.81 9.43
CA TRP A 17 -8.15 7.90 8.63
C TRP A 17 -7.32 7.01 7.71
N SER A 18 -6.33 7.57 7.02
CA SER A 18 -5.46 6.82 6.12
C SER A 18 -4.52 5.88 6.85
N ALA A 19 -4.01 6.26 8.02
CA ALA A 19 -3.11 5.43 8.83
C ALA A 19 -3.80 4.22 9.46
N GLU A 20 -5.09 4.31 9.75
CA GLU A 20 -5.87 3.23 10.37
C GLU A 20 -6.49 2.26 9.35
N ARG A 21 -6.35 2.53 8.06
CA ARG A 21 -6.76 1.59 7.00
C ARG A 21 -5.73 0.46 6.83
N PRO A 22 -6.18 -0.73 6.41
CA PRO A 22 -5.26 -1.81 6.02
C PRO A 22 -4.24 -1.39 4.96
N ASP A 23 -4.53 -0.32 4.22
CA ASP A 23 -3.70 0.25 3.15
C ASP A 23 -2.95 1.49 3.65
N ALA A 24 -2.34 1.42 4.82
CA ALA A 24 -1.60 2.56 5.43
C ALA A 24 -0.50 3.15 4.52
N TRP A 25 -0.04 2.40 3.51
CA TRP A 25 0.89 2.87 2.48
C TRP A 25 0.41 4.15 1.77
N ARG A 26 -0.90 4.42 1.72
CA ARG A 26 -1.48 5.64 1.12
C ARG A 26 -1.11 6.91 1.89
N SER A 27 -0.76 6.79 3.16
CA SER A 27 -0.29 7.91 3.98
C SER A 27 1.21 8.18 3.84
N GLN A 28 1.95 7.32 3.14
CA GLN A 28 3.37 7.51 2.92
C GLN A 28 3.67 8.72 2.03
N PRO A 29 4.86 9.32 2.16
CA PRO A 29 5.20 10.51 1.40
C PRO A 29 5.24 10.21 -0.12
N GLU A 30 4.87 11.22 -0.90
CA GLU A 30 5.10 11.21 -2.34
C GLU A 30 6.61 11.15 -2.63
N GLY A 31 6.99 10.38 -3.60
CA GLY A 31 8.38 10.38 -4.03
C GLY A 31 8.87 9.14 -4.73
N LEU A 32 10.18 9.16 -4.93
CA LEU A 32 10.93 8.07 -5.52
C LEU A 32 10.94 6.88 -4.56
N LEU A 33 10.71 5.71 -5.11
CA LEU A 33 10.83 4.43 -4.44
C LEU A 33 12.06 3.71 -4.96
N ALA A 34 12.80 3.12 -4.05
CA ALA A 34 13.89 2.22 -4.38
C ALA A 34 13.90 1.08 -3.36
N ARG A 35 13.85 -0.14 -3.85
CA ARG A 35 13.95 -1.35 -3.02
C ARG A 35 14.81 -2.40 -3.71
N TYR A 36 15.30 -3.34 -2.93
CA TYR A 36 16.03 -4.49 -3.43
C TYR A 36 15.53 -5.75 -2.73
N ASN A 37 15.23 -6.77 -3.52
CA ASN A 37 14.83 -8.08 -3.03
C ASN A 37 15.26 -9.19 -4.00
N ARG A 38 15.20 -10.44 -3.55
CA ARG A 38 15.64 -11.61 -4.33
C ARG A 38 14.80 -11.93 -5.55
N VAL A 39 13.59 -11.38 -5.68
CA VAL A 39 12.64 -11.71 -6.76
C VAL A 39 12.49 -10.61 -7.81
N GLU A 40 12.86 -9.38 -7.52
CA GLU A 40 12.81 -8.25 -8.47
C GLU A 40 14.20 -7.70 -8.79
N GLY A 41 15.20 -7.99 -7.92
CA GLY A 41 16.45 -7.26 -7.92
C GLY A 41 16.26 -5.83 -7.44
N ILE A 42 16.90 -4.87 -8.09
CA ILE A 42 16.66 -3.44 -7.85
C ILE A 42 15.30 -3.08 -8.48
N ALA A 43 14.38 -2.63 -7.68
CA ALA A 43 13.11 -2.08 -8.13
C ALA A 43 13.08 -0.57 -7.88
N LEU A 44 12.81 0.20 -8.94
CA LEU A 44 12.72 1.67 -8.92
C LEU A 44 11.31 2.10 -9.28
N GLY A 45 10.81 3.13 -8.64
CA GLY A 45 9.44 3.58 -8.91
C GLY A 45 9.10 4.94 -8.34
N TRP A 46 7.82 5.27 -8.45
CA TRP A 46 7.26 6.51 -7.96
C TRP A 46 5.93 6.28 -7.29
N ARG A 47 5.68 6.98 -6.17
CA ARG A 47 4.44 6.91 -5.40
C ARG A 47 3.73 8.25 -5.38
N LEU A 48 2.42 8.21 -5.66
CA LEU A 48 1.46 9.29 -5.48
C LEU A 48 0.52 8.94 -4.33
N PRO A 49 0.62 9.61 -3.18
CA PRO A 49 -0.29 9.37 -2.06
C PRO A 49 -1.68 9.93 -2.33
N GLN A 50 -2.68 9.36 -1.69
CA GLN A 50 -4.03 9.87 -1.73
C GLN A 50 -4.13 11.23 -1.01
N ARG A 51 -4.72 12.23 -1.67
CA ARG A 51 -4.90 13.58 -1.11
C ARG A 51 -6.31 14.08 -1.31
N TYR A 52 -6.87 14.66 -0.26
CA TYR A 52 -8.17 15.31 -0.29
C TYR A 52 -7.97 16.84 -0.35
N ASN A 53 -7.96 17.37 -1.55
CA ASN A 53 -7.64 18.77 -1.80
C ASN A 53 -8.88 19.70 -1.83
N ALA A 54 -10.08 19.14 -1.62
CA ALA A 54 -11.34 19.86 -1.68
C ALA A 54 -12.33 19.32 -0.64
N HIS A 55 -13.48 19.96 -0.51
CA HIS A 55 -14.58 19.50 0.35
C HIS A 55 -15.28 18.26 -0.23
N GLN A 56 -15.28 18.13 -1.54
CA GLN A 56 -15.77 16.96 -2.28
C GLN A 56 -15.00 16.83 -3.60
N GLY A 57 -14.94 15.65 -4.15
CA GLY A 57 -14.31 15.42 -5.44
C GLY A 57 -13.75 14.03 -5.61
N LEU A 58 -12.75 13.94 -6.47
CA LEU A 58 -12.00 12.74 -6.74
C LEU A 58 -10.60 12.83 -6.08
N ALA A 59 -10.30 11.91 -5.20
CA ALA A 59 -8.95 11.67 -4.72
C ALA A 59 -8.40 10.45 -5.46
N HIS A 60 -7.21 10.56 -6.00
CA HIS A 60 -6.51 9.46 -6.67
C HIS A 60 -5.20 9.16 -5.95
N PHE A 61 -4.72 7.96 -6.13
CA PHE A 61 -3.46 7.49 -5.57
C PHE A 61 -2.84 6.46 -6.52
N GLY A 62 -1.57 6.23 -6.38
CA GLY A 62 -0.92 5.21 -7.18
C GLY A 62 0.53 5.00 -6.82
N GLU A 63 1.03 3.87 -7.23
CA GLU A 63 2.42 3.48 -7.17
C GLU A 63 2.76 2.72 -8.45
N LEU A 64 3.93 3.00 -9.01
CA LEU A 64 4.45 2.29 -10.17
C LEU A 64 5.92 1.98 -9.90
N THR A 65 6.31 0.73 -10.00
CA THR A 65 7.70 0.28 -9.86
C THR A 65 8.11 -0.61 -11.03
N TYR A 66 9.40 -0.62 -11.33
CA TYR A 66 10.00 -1.49 -12.33
C TYR A 66 11.18 -2.24 -11.71
N GLY A 67 11.11 -3.56 -11.72
CA GLY A 67 12.19 -4.43 -11.28
C GLY A 67 13.19 -4.63 -12.40
N LEU A 68 14.47 -4.25 -12.16
CA LEU A 68 15.50 -4.29 -13.19
C LEU A 68 15.90 -5.71 -13.57
N ASP A 69 15.99 -6.63 -12.61
CA ASP A 69 16.38 -8.01 -12.88
C ASP A 69 15.17 -8.85 -13.33
N SER A 70 13.97 -8.54 -12.82
CA SER A 70 12.74 -9.22 -13.24
C SER A 70 12.21 -8.71 -14.58
N GLU A 71 12.62 -7.53 -15.02
CA GLU A 71 12.12 -6.83 -16.21
C GLU A 71 10.59 -6.64 -16.19
N GLN A 72 10.00 -6.50 -15.00
CA GLN A 72 8.56 -6.42 -14.82
C GLN A 72 8.12 -5.13 -14.14
N TRP A 73 6.99 -4.61 -14.64
CA TRP A 73 6.27 -3.55 -13.97
C TRP A 73 5.39 -4.10 -12.85
N ARG A 74 5.36 -3.37 -11.75
CA ARG A 74 4.40 -3.56 -10.66
C ARG A 74 3.70 -2.25 -10.40
N TYR A 75 2.40 -2.30 -10.14
CA TYR A 75 1.63 -1.09 -9.95
C TYR A 75 0.50 -1.30 -8.94
N GLN A 76 0.12 -0.19 -8.34
CA GLN A 76 -1.13 -0.04 -7.61
C GLN A 76 -1.72 1.32 -7.98
N ALA A 77 -2.97 1.35 -8.37
CA ALA A 77 -3.65 2.59 -8.75
C ALA A 77 -5.11 2.55 -8.33
N GLY A 78 -5.61 3.68 -7.87
CA GLY A 78 -6.99 3.78 -7.46
C GLY A 78 -7.50 5.21 -7.40
N GLY A 79 -8.80 5.29 -7.18
CA GLY A 79 -9.47 6.57 -7.00
C GLY A 79 -10.69 6.42 -6.11
N GLU A 80 -11.04 7.53 -5.48
CA GLU A 80 -12.11 7.62 -4.52
C GLU A 80 -12.91 8.89 -4.76
N LEU A 81 -14.20 8.75 -4.99
CA LEU A 81 -15.14 9.86 -4.91
C LEU A 81 -15.50 10.09 -3.46
N PHE A 82 -15.30 11.30 -2.98
CA PHE A 82 -15.51 11.63 -1.58
C PHE A 82 -16.28 12.92 -1.38
N THR A 83 -16.91 13.06 -0.22
CA THR A 83 -17.51 14.28 0.25
C THR A 83 -17.36 14.41 1.77
N PHE A 84 -17.00 15.61 2.21
CA PHE A 84 -17.10 15.99 3.62
C PHE A 84 -18.42 16.72 3.84
N TYR A 85 -19.14 16.36 4.90
CA TYR A 85 -20.43 16.95 5.24
C TYR A 85 -20.61 17.05 6.75
N GLY A 86 -21.71 17.70 7.18
CA GLY A 86 -22.04 17.88 8.58
C GLY A 86 -21.62 19.24 9.16
N PRO A 87 -22.12 19.57 10.34
CA PRO A 87 -21.86 20.84 10.98
C PRO A 87 -20.42 20.91 11.52
N PRO A 88 -19.70 22.02 11.31
CA PRO A 88 -18.27 22.14 11.68
C PRO A 88 -17.98 21.95 13.16
N HIS A 89 -18.96 22.11 14.03
CA HIS A 89 -18.82 22.02 15.50
C HIS A 89 -18.99 20.59 16.06
N VAL A 90 -19.50 19.65 15.25
CA VAL A 90 -19.65 18.24 15.62
C VAL A 90 -18.54 17.36 15.04
N GLY A 91 -17.66 17.96 14.22
CA GLY A 91 -16.68 17.27 13.42
C GLY A 91 -17.20 17.01 11.99
N ALA A 92 -16.29 16.98 11.05
CA ALA A 92 -16.65 16.67 9.67
C ALA A 92 -16.93 15.18 9.52
N HIS A 93 -18.01 14.87 8.83
CA HIS A 93 -18.27 13.51 8.37
C HIS A 93 -17.60 13.32 7.01
N LEU A 94 -17.09 12.15 6.73
CA LEU A 94 -16.57 11.75 5.42
C LEU A 94 -17.43 10.60 4.89
N ALA A 95 -17.90 10.73 3.67
CA ALA A 95 -18.42 9.61 2.90
C ALA A 95 -17.59 9.44 1.63
N ALA A 96 -17.23 8.20 1.32
CA ALA A 96 -16.42 7.90 0.16
C ALA A 96 -16.79 6.56 -0.46
N ILE A 97 -16.61 6.47 -1.79
CA ILE A 97 -16.65 5.23 -2.56
C ILE A 97 -15.46 5.21 -3.49
N GLY A 98 -14.75 4.10 -3.54
CA GLY A 98 -13.52 3.99 -4.30
C GLY A 98 -13.30 2.63 -4.92
N ALA A 99 -12.36 2.62 -5.85
CA ALA A 99 -11.86 1.42 -6.51
C ALA A 99 -10.33 1.45 -6.58
N GLU A 100 -9.74 0.27 -6.60
CA GLU A 100 -8.30 0.07 -6.68
C GLU A 100 -7.99 -1.15 -7.54
N PHE A 101 -6.93 -1.06 -8.31
CA PHE A 101 -6.37 -2.16 -9.10
C PHE A 101 -4.87 -2.27 -8.80
N HIS A 102 -4.37 -3.49 -8.78
CA HIS A 102 -2.97 -3.72 -8.50
C HIS A 102 -2.40 -4.98 -9.15
N ASP A 103 -1.10 -4.95 -9.37
CA ASP A 103 -0.22 -6.06 -9.68
C ASP A 103 1.06 -5.82 -8.87
N LEU A 104 1.23 -6.55 -7.80
CA LEU A 104 2.26 -6.29 -6.78
C LEU A 104 3.14 -7.51 -6.55
N THR A 105 4.38 -7.27 -6.22
CA THR A 105 5.19 -8.19 -5.44
C THR A 105 4.90 -7.91 -3.97
N ASP A 106 4.23 -8.83 -3.31
CA ASP A 106 3.69 -8.68 -1.96
C ASP A 106 4.32 -9.71 -1.00
N THR A 107 4.17 -9.50 0.29
CA THR A 107 4.65 -10.38 1.35
C THR A 107 3.71 -10.35 2.55
N GLN A 108 3.69 -11.43 3.32
CA GLN A 108 3.02 -11.47 4.63
C GLN A 108 3.97 -11.16 5.78
N ASP A 109 5.27 -10.98 5.52
CA ASP A 109 6.33 -10.86 6.53
C ASP A 109 6.64 -9.41 6.94
N GLY A 110 5.90 -8.43 6.43
CA GLY A 110 6.08 -7.01 6.74
C GLY A 110 5.93 -6.62 8.22
N TRP A 111 5.55 -7.57 9.08
CA TRP A 111 5.56 -7.43 10.54
C TRP A 111 6.93 -7.73 11.18
N LEU A 112 7.84 -8.42 10.47
CA LEU A 112 9.18 -8.77 10.95
C LEU A 112 10.13 -7.58 10.90
N LEU A 113 10.16 -6.91 9.75
CA LEU A 113 11.06 -5.80 9.43
C LEU A 113 10.33 -4.79 8.55
N SER A 114 10.84 -3.58 8.46
CA SER A 114 10.40 -2.64 7.42
C SER A 114 10.93 -3.07 6.04
N GLU A 115 10.28 -2.60 4.97
CA GLU A 115 10.72 -2.88 3.59
C GLU A 115 12.13 -2.34 3.34
N GLU A 116 12.46 -1.18 3.91
CA GLU A 116 13.76 -0.54 3.79
C GLU A 116 14.87 -1.36 4.49
N GLU A 117 14.59 -1.85 5.69
CA GLU A 117 15.54 -2.70 6.45
C GLU A 117 15.78 -4.02 5.73
N ASN A 118 14.72 -4.65 5.21
CA ASN A 118 14.84 -5.88 4.43
C ASN A 118 15.63 -5.64 3.15
N SER A 119 15.34 -4.57 2.41
CA SER A 119 16.06 -4.18 1.19
C SER A 119 17.55 -3.93 1.46
N LEU A 120 17.87 -3.25 2.56
CA LEU A 120 19.26 -2.99 2.93
C LEU A 120 19.99 -4.29 3.29
N SER A 121 19.35 -5.18 4.04
CA SER A 121 19.89 -6.49 4.39
C SER A 121 20.12 -7.37 3.15
N ALA A 122 19.17 -7.39 2.23
CA ALA A 122 19.28 -8.12 0.97
C ALA A 122 20.42 -7.58 0.11
N ALA A 123 20.49 -6.25 -0.09
CA ALA A 123 21.52 -5.61 -0.90
C ALA A 123 22.95 -5.73 -0.31
N LEU A 124 23.10 -5.66 1.00
CA LEU A 124 24.40 -5.72 1.65
C LEU A 124 24.87 -7.14 1.93
N LEU A 125 24.00 -8.00 2.44
CA LEU A 125 24.36 -9.29 3.04
C LEU A 125 23.74 -10.51 2.34
N ARG A 126 22.99 -10.32 1.26
CA ARG A 126 22.23 -11.39 0.58
C ARG A 126 21.21 -12.07 1.50
N ARG A 127 20.64 -11.29 2.44
CA ARG A 127 19.62 -11.76 3.39
C ARG A 127 18.31 -11.04 3.14
N ASP A 128 17.42 -11.73 2.44
CA ASP A 128 16.03 -11.30 2.24
C ASP A 128 15.14 -12.14 3.16
N TYR A 129 14.55 -11.49 4.15
CA TYR A 129 13.73 -12.13 5.19
C TYR A 129 12.28 -12.30 4.79
N PHE A 130 11.87 -11.74 3.65
CA PHE A 130 10.49 -11.79 3.19
C PHE A 130 10.29 -12.93 2.21
N ASP A 131 9.18 -13.64 2.37
CA ASP A 131 8.66 -14.54 1.36
C ASP A 131 7.74 -13.78 0.42
N HIS A 132 8.11 -13.76 -0.85
CA HIS A 132 7.46 -12.93 -1.85
C HIS A 132 6.50 -13.75 -2.72
N TYR A 133 5.38 -13.14 -3.07
CA TYR A 133 4.43 -13.67 -4.04
C TYR A 133 3.87 -12.53 -4.90
N ARG A 134 3.36 -12.86 -6.07
CA ARG A 134 2.62 -11.91 -6.90
C ARG A 134 1.17 -11.90 -6.50
N ARG A 135 0.63 -10.71 -6.34
CA ARG A 135 -0.78 -10.47 -6.09
C ARG A 135 -1.33 -9.52 -7.14
N THR A 136 -2.27 -10.04 -7.96
CA THR A 136 -2.92 -9.27 -9.04
C THR A 136 -4.41 -9.24 -8.79
N GLY A 137 -5.00 -8.05 -8.82
CA GLY A 137 -6.43 -7.97 -8.57
C GLY A 137 -6.95 -6.56 -8.41
N GLY A 138 -8.00 -6.45 -7.60
CA GLY A 138 -8.59 -5.16 -7.31
C GLY A 138 -9.63 -5.20 -6.22
N SER A 139 -10.01 -4.02 -5.79
CA SER A 139 -11.03 -3.85 -4.76
C SER A 139 -12.02 -2.74 -5.08
N LEU A 140 -13.23 -2.89 -4.57
CA LEU A 140 -14.23 -1.85 -4.47
C LEU A 140 -14.51 -1.62 -3.00
N TYR A 141 -14.62 -0.37 -2.58
CA TYR A 141 -14.86 -0.08 -1.18
C TYR A 141 -15.73 1.16 -0.99
N THR A 142 -16.38 1.21 0.16
CA THR A 142 -17.05 2.40 0.68
C THR A 142 -16.53 2.68 2.09
N ALA A 143 -16.40 3.95 2.42
CA ALA A 143 -15.94 4.39 3.72
C ALA A 143 -16.81 5.51 4.25
N HIS A 144 -17.13 5.46 5.53
CA HIS A 144 -17.93 6.46 6.19
C HIS A 144 -17.36 6.77 7.57
N ASN A 145 -17.00 8.02 7.79
CA ASN A 145 -16.55 8.53 9.08
C ASN A 145 -17.60 9.52 9.61
N ILE A 146 -18.09 9.27 10.81
CA ILE A 146 -19.15 10.07 11.45
C ILE A 146 -18.55 10.80 12.65
N GLY A 147 -18.23 12.07 12.47
CA GLY A 147 -17.77 12.97 13.53
C GLY A 147 -16.46 12.54 14.20
N GLY A 148 -15.74 11.55 13.63
CA GLY A 148 -14.55 10.96 14.21
C GLY A 148 -14.79 9.98 15.36
N VAL A 149 -16.03 9.68 15.62
CA VAL A 149 -16.41 8.73 16.66
C VAL A 149 -16.66 7.34 16.09
N LEU A 150 -17.25 7.27 14.89
CA LEU A 150 -17.58 6.01 14.23
C LEU A 150 -16.98 5.98 12.83
N GLN A 151 -16.24 4.93 12.55
CA GLN A 151 -15.71 4.63 11.22
C GLN A 151 -16.28 3.31 10.72
N LEU A 152 -16.84 3.34 9.51
CA LEU A 152 -17.38 2.17 8.83
C LEU A 152 -16.66 2.01 7.49
N THR A 153 -16.13 0.83 7.21
CA THR A 153 -15.55 0.53 5.90
C THR A 153 -16.06 -0.82 5.42
N GLY A 154 -16.70 -0.83 4.25
CA GLY A 154 -17.05 -2.04 3.54
C GLY A 154 -16.13 -2.20 2.33
N ARG A 155 -15.52 -3.38 2.13
CA ARG A 155 -14.60 -3.63 1.02
C ARG A 155 -14.86 -5.01 0.41
N TYR A 156 -14.99 -5.06 -0.89
CA TYR A 156 -14.91 -6.28 -1.67
C TYR A 156 -13.55 -6.32 -2.38
N VAL A 157 -12.85 -7.45 -2.26
CA VAL A 157 -11.54 -7.68 -2.87
C VAL A 157 -11.60 -8.96 -3.67
N ARG A 158 -10.95 -8.97 -4.84
CA ARG A 158 -10.72 -10.19 -5.62
C ARG A 158 -9.29 -10.16 -6.14
N ASP A 159 -8.48 -11.07 -5.62
CA ASP A 159 -7.04 -11.16 -5.90
C ASP A 159 -6.67 -12.56 -6.38
N GLN A 160 -5.78 -12.61 -7.35
CA GLN A 160 -5.07 -13.80 -7.79
C GLN A 160 -3.68 -13.80 -7.17
N TYR A 161 -3.28 -14.94 -6.63
CA TYR A 161 -2.00 -15.17 -5.98
C TYR A 161 -1.19 -16.14 -6.82
N GLU A 162 0.07 -15.78 -7.11
CA GLU A 162 1.00 -16.57 -7.92
C GLU A 162 2.37 -16.61 -7.24
N SER A 163 3.04 -17.76 -7.36
CA SER A 163 4.42 -17.93 -6.88
C SER A 163 5.39 -17.14 -7.76
N ILE A 164 6.42 -16.56 -7.15
CA ILE A 164 7.50 -15.88 -7.87
C ILE A 164 8.81 -16.60 -7.55
N GLY A 165 9.59 -16.90 -8.58
CA GLY A 165 10.92 -17.47 -8.43
C GLY A 165 11.96 -16.41 -8.03
N GLN A 166 13.04 -16.84 -7.41
CA GLN A 166 14.23 -16.04 -7.21
C GLN A 166 14.88 -15.73 -8.56
N ILE A 167 15.28 -14.46 -8.76
CA ILE A 167 15.96 -13.99 -9.97
C ILE A 167 17.29 -13.31 -9.62
N ALA A 168 17.27 -12.43 -8.60
CA ALA A 168 18.47 -11.70 -8.20
C ALA A 168 19.39 -12.57 -7.34
N ASP A 169 20.70 -12.38 -7.53
CA ASP A 169 21.75 -13.07 -6.77
C ASP A 169 22.90 -12.15 -6.36
N TRP A 170 22.79 -10.85 -6.64
CA TRP A 170 23.84 -9.89 -6.31
C TRP A 170 23.71 -9.39 -4.86
N SER A 171 24.87 -9.15 -4.23
CA SER A 171 24.95 -8.38 -2.98
C SER A 171 26.35 -7.78 -2.82
N LEU A 172 26.45 -6.68 -2.08
CA LEU A 172 27.72 -5.96 -1.94
C LEU A 172 28.75 -6.72 -1.10
N PHE A 173 28.32 -7.40 -0.06
CA PHE A 173 29.21 -8.08 0.91
C PHE A 173 28.76 -9.51 1.22
N GLY A 174 27.85 -10.09 0.46
CA GLY A 174 27.31 -11.43 0.70
C GLY A 174 28.41 -12.48 0.79
N ASP A 175 29.31 -12.50 -0.17
CA ASP A 175 30.39 -13.49 -0.25
C ASP A 175 31.44 -13.39 0.88
N ARG A 176 31.39 -12.32 1.68
CA ARG A 176 32.39 -12.08 2.75
C ARG A 176 31.80 -12.07 4.16
N TRP A 177 30.59 -11.53 4.33
CA TRP A 177 29.95 -11.34 5.64
C TRP A 177 28.47 -11.75 5.65
N GLY A 178 27.91 -12.08 4.49
CA GLY A 178 26.52 -12.52 4.33
C GLY A 178 26.44 -14.01 4.02
N ASP A 179 25.36 -14.36 3.34
CA ASP A 179 25.11 -15.72 2.88
C ASP A 179 25.68 -15.92 1.46
N ASP A 180 26.13 -17.15 1.15
CA ASP A 180 26.71 -17.48 -0.15
C ASP A 180 25.70 -17.36 -1.30
N ALA A 181 24.42 -17.56 -1.01
CA ALA A 181 23.31 -17.38 -1.94
C ALA A 181 22.05 -16.91 -1.19
N PHE A 182 21.13 -16.27 -1.90
CA PHE A 182 19.80 -16.03 -1.33
C PHE A 182 19.09 -17.36 -1.03
N ALA A 183 18.35 -17.40 0.06
CA ALA A 183 17.42 -18.49 0.31
C ALA A 183 16.38 -18.53 -0.85
N PRO A 184 16.03 -19.74 -1.34
CA PRO A 184 14.99 -19.87 -2.36
C PRO A 184 13.67 -19.21 -1.90
N ASN A 185 13.00 -18.52 -2.80
CA ASN A 185 11.68 -18.00 -2.49
C ASN A 185 10.68 -19.17 -2.45
N PRO A 186 9.96 -19.40 -1.35
CA PRO A 186 9.04 -20.51 -1.25
C PRO A 186 7.87 -20.36 -2.21
N GLN A 187 7.38 -21.49 -2.69
CA GLN A 187 6.16 -21.51 -3.48
C GLN A 187 4.94 -21.42 -2.56
N ILE A 188 3.91 -20.71 -3.03
CA ILE A 188 2.61 -20.62 -2.36
C ILE A 188 1.57 -21.48 -3.08
N GLU A 189 0.44 -21.72 -2.44
CA GLU A 189 -0.74 -22.27 -3.12
C GLU A 189 -1.33 -21.18 -4.01
N GLU A 190 -1.27 -21.41 -5.33
CA GLU A 190 -1.76 -20.45 -6.31
C GLU A 190 -3.28 -20.50 -6.44
N GLY A 191 -3.91 -19.35 -6.64
CA GLY A 191 -5.35 -19.31 -6.80
C GLY A 191 -5.94 -17.92 -6.69
N THR A 192 -7.27 -17.86 -6.84
CA THR A 192 -8.03 -16.62 -6.71
C THR A 192 -8.82 -16.62 -5.41
N ILE A 193 -8.68 -15.56 -4.64
CA ILE A 193 -9.44 -15.33 -3.40
C ILE A 193 -10.36 -14.13 -3.62
N ALA A 194 -11.65 -14.30 -3.33
CA ALA A 194 -12.61 -13.21 -3.24
C ALA A 194 -13.08 -13.09 -1.81
N SER A 195 -13.07 -11.88 -1.27
CA SER A 195 -13.46 -11.62 0.11
C SER A 195 -14.31 -10.35 0.24
N LEU A 196 -15.21 -10.38 1.23
CA LEU A 196 -15.96 -9.22 1.68
C LEU A 196 -15.54 -8.92 3.12
N ARG A 197 -15.13 -7.69 3.36
CA ARG A 197 -14.71 -7.22 4.67
C ARG A 197 -15.58 -6.06 5.12
N LEU A 198 -15.96 -6.08 6.39
CA LEU A 198 -16.62 -4.97 7.07
C LEU A 198 -15.82 -4.62 8.32
N ASP A 199 -15.33 -3.40 8.36
CA ASP A 199 -14.61 -2.87 9.51
C ASP A 199 -15.46 -1.80 10.19
N VAL A 200 -15.58 -1.90 11.51
CA VAL A 200 -16.30 -0.95 12.38
C VAL A 200 -15.34 -0.54 13.48
N GLN A 201 -15.04 0.74 13.57
CA GLN A 201 -14.18 1.30 14.59
C GLN A 201 -14.91 2.38 15.37
N LEU A 202 -14.82 2.33 16.67
CA LEU A 202 -15.33 3.33 17.61
C LEU A 202 -14.13 3.93 18.35
N ASP A 203 -14.04 5.27 18.34
CA ASP A 203 -13.03 6.06 19.06
C ASP A 203 -13.63 6.68 20.35
#